data_baf63b02296d9cdbc1b28aab7f4a631b
#
_entry.id   baf63b02296d9cdbc1b28aab7f4a631b
#
_cell.length_a   1.000
_cell.length_b   1.000
_cell.length_c   1.000
_cell.angle_alpha   90.00
_cell.angle_beta   90.00
_cell.angle_gamma   90.00
#
_symmetry.space_group_name_H-M   'P 1'
#
loop_
_entity.id
_entity.type
_entity.pdbx_description
1 polymer ?
#
loop_
_entity_poly.entity_id
_entity_poly.type
_entity_poly.pdbx_seq_one_letter_code
_entity_poly.pdbx_strand_id
1 'polypeptide(L)'
;MRHYEIVFIVHPDQSEQVPAMVERYKTMITEANGKIHRLEDWGRRQLAYPINKIHKAHYVLMNIETTPEVVEELETAFRFND
;
A
#
# COMPACT_ATOMS: atom_id res chain seq x y z
N MET A 1 19.61 -4.62 1.72
CA MET A 1 18.22 -4.16 1.73
C MET A 1 18.16 -2.65 1.73
N ARG A 2 17.11 -2.11 1.13
CA ARG A 2 16.93 -0.67 1.02
C ARG A 2 15.67 -0.25 1.74
N HIS A 3 15.62 1.03 2.10
CA HIS A 3 14.44 1.62 2.73
C HIS A 3 13.55 2.24 1.66
N TYR A 4 12.25 1.98 1.78
CA TYR A 4 11.24 2.51 0.85
C TYR A 4 10.10 3.10 1.64
N GLU A 5 9.57 4.19 1.11
CA GLU A 5 8.32 4.75 1.58
C GLU A 5 7.29 4.55 0.48
N ILE A 6 6.23 3.81 0.80
CA ILE A 6 5.21 3.44 -0.18
C ILE A 6 3.87 3.99 0.28
N VAL A 7 3.19 4.67 -0.63
CA VAL A 7 1.82 5.15 -0.38
C VAL A 7 0.89 4.42 -1.32
N PHE A 8 -0.07 3.71 -0.75
CA PHE A 8 -1.12 3.04 -1.51
C PHE A 8 -2.34 3.93 -1.59
N ILE A 9 -2.90 4.04 -2.78
CA ILE A 9 -4.12 4.82 -3.00
C ILE A 9 -5.17 3.83 -3.50
N VAL A 10 -6.20 3.60 -2.68
CA VAL A 10 -7.21 2.59 -2.94
C VAL A 10 -8.56 3.27 -3.15
N HIS A 11 -9.31 2.77 -4.13
CA HIS A 11 -10.65 3.29 -4.40
C HIS A 11 -11.51 3.23 -3.14
N PRO A 12 -12.31 4.28 -2.83
CA PRO A 12 -13.10 4.31 -1.60
C PRO A 12 -14.03 3.11 -1.44
N ASP A 13 -14.57 2.61 -2.54
CA ASP A 13 -15.48 1.46 -2.50
C ASP A 13 -14.80 0.18 -2.06
N GLN A 14 -13.46 0.15 -2.10
CA GLN A 14 -12.68 -1.01 -1.72
C GLN A 14 -11.97 -0.83 -0.37
N SER A 15 -12.37 0.19 0.38
CA SER A 15 -11.77 0.46 1.70
C SER A 15 -11.87 -0.72 2.65
N GLU A 16 -12.92 -1.51 2.55
CA GLU A 16 -13.11 -2.67 3.42
C GLU A 16 -12.07 -3.75 3.19
N GLN A 17 -11.44 -3.77 2.02
CA GLN A 17 -10.42 -4.74 1.67
C GLN A 17 -9.02 -4.32 2.12
N VAL A 18 -8.85 -3.08 2.55
CA VAL A 18 -7.54 -2.54 2.93
C VAL A 18 -6.87 -3.35 4.03
N PRO A 19 -7.54 -3.73 5.12
CA PRO A 19 -6.88 -4.53 6.15
C PRO A 19 -6.30 -5.84 5.62
N ALA A 20 -7.04 -6.54 4.77
CA ALA A 20 -6.57 -7.80 4.19
C ALA A 20 -5.39 -7.57 3.23
N MET A 21 -5.43 -6.50 2.46
CA MET A 21 -4.33 -6.13 1.56
C MET A 21 -3.06 -5.82 2.35
N VAL A 22 -3.19 -5.04 3.41
CA VAL A 22 -2.06 -4.67 4.26
C VAL A 22 -1.43 -5.92 4.89
N GLU A 23 -2.25 -6.83 5.41
CA GLU A 23 -1.72 -8.07 5.99
C GLU A 23 -0.97 -8.91 4.95
N ARG A 24 -1.48 -8.98 3.74
CA ARG A 24 -0.79 -9.69 2.65
C ARG A 24 0.58 -9.08 2.38
N TYR A 25 0.64 -7.75 2.29
CA TYR A 25 1.90 -7.06 2.01
C TYR A 25 2.89 -7.22 3.15
N LYS A 26 2.43 -7.15 4.39
CA LYS A 26 3.27 -7.39 5.56
C LYS A 26 3.89 -8.79 5.50
N THR A 27 3.09 -9.79 5.16
CA THR A 27 3.57 -11.16 5.05
C THR A 27 4.63 -11.28 3.96
N MET A 28 4.41 -10.68 2.80
CA MET A 28 5.38 -10.70 1.71
C MET A 28 6.72 -10.11 2.14
N ILE A 29 6.68 -9.00 2.86
CA ILE A 29 7.88 -8.31 3.31
C ILE A 29 8.62 -9.13 4.37
N THR A 30 7.90 -9.67 5.35
CA THR A 30 8.52 -10.43 6.44
C THR A 30 9.05 -11.76 5.96
N GLU A 31 8.39 -12.42 5.02
CA GLU A 31 8.88 -13.67 4.45
C GLU A 31 10.18 -13.50 3.68
N ALA A 32 10.41 -12.31 3.15
CA ALA A 32 11.64 -11.97 2.45
C ALA A 32 12.70 -11.40 3.40
N ASN A 33 12.53 -11.56 4.71
CA ASN A 33 13.41 -11.03 5.74
C ASN A 33 13.47 -9.50 5.78
N GLY A 34 12.45 -8.86 5.25
CA GLY A 34 12.32 -7.41 5.34
C GLY A 34 11.72 -6.99 6.67
N LYS A 35 11.67 -5.68 6.86
CA LYS A 35 11.10 -5.10 8.08
C LYS A 35 10.13 -3.99 7.73
N ILE A 36 9.12 -3.84 8.56
CA ILE A 36 8.17 -2.74 8.44
C ILE A 36 8.44 -1.80 9.61
N HIS A 37 8.92 -0.60 9.28
CA HIS A 37 9.27 0.39 10.30
C HIS A 37 8.11 1.27 10.68
N ARG A 38 7.19 1.49 9.75
CA ARG A 38 6.05 2.36 9.97
C ARG A 38 4.90 1.91 9.08
N LEU A 39 3.72 1.86 9.66
CA LEU A 39 2.50 1.54 8.92
C LEU A 39 1.41 2.45 9.43
N GLU A 40 0.86 3.27 8.55
CA GLU A 40 -0.22 4.18 8.89
C GLU A 40 -1.36 4.01 7.91
N ASP A 41 -2.56 3.85 8.45
CA ASP A 41 -3.79 3.86 7.66
C ASP A 41 -4.42 5.24 7.87
N TRP A 42 -4.34 6.06 6.85
CA TRP A 42 -4.85 7.43 6.93
C TRP A 42 -6.36 7.51 6.67
N GLY A 43 -6.96 6.41 6.25
CA GLY A 43 -8.36 6.40 5.93
C GLY A 43 -8.68 7.11 4.62
N ARG A 44 -9.96 7.47 4.47
CA ARG A 44 -10.40 8.16 3.27
C ARG A 44 -10.05 9.63 3.37
N ARG A 45 -9.37 10.11 2.33
CA ARG A 45 -8.96 11.50 2.25
C ARG A 45 -9.35 12.08 0.91
N GLN A 46 -9.61 13.38 0.89
CA GLN A 46 -9.94 14.07 -0.36
C GLN A 46 -8.69 14.23 -1.20
N LEU A 47 -8.81 13.89 -2.48
CA LEU A 47 -7.73 14.09 -3.43
C LEU A 47 -7.56 15.56 -3.76
N ALA A 48 -6.32 15.98 -4.03
CA ALA A 48 -6.04 17.36 -4.43
C ALA A 48 -6.73 17.70 -5.74
N TYR A 49 -6.88 16.72 -6.62
CA TYR A 49 -7.64 16.86 -7.87
C TYR A 49 -8.25 15.49 -8.19
N PRO A 50 -9.42 15.46 -8.87
CA PRO A 50 -10.09 14.19 -9.15
C PRO A 50 -9.29 13.32 -10.11
N ILE A 51 -9.34 12.00 -9.88
CA ILE A 51 -8.80 11.00 -10.79
C ILE A 51 -9.98 10.14 -11.25
N ASN A 52 -10.27 10.15 -12.55
CA ASN A 52 -11.40 9.39 -13.11
C ASN A 52 -12.72 9.65 -12.37
N LYS A 53 -12.98 10.92 -12.04
CA LYS A 53 -14.17 11.36 -11.31
C LYS A 53 -14.22 10.89 -9.86
N ILE A 54 -13.12 10.34 -9.34
CA ILE A 54 -13.01 9.96 -7.93
C ILE A 54 -12.44 11.14 -7.16
N HIS A 55 -13.14 11.59 -6.14
CA HIS A 55 -12.74 12.76 -5.35
C HIS A 55 -12.06 12.39 -4.04
N LYS A 56 -12.23 11.16 -3.58
CA LYS A 56 -11.64 10.67 -2.33
C LYS A 56 -10.98 9.33 -2.58
N ALA A 57 -10.00 9.01 -1.77
CA ALA A 57 -9.33 7.72 -1.83
C ALA A 57 -8.90 7.31 -0.41
N HIS A 58 -8.68 6.02 -0.22
CA HIS A 58 -8.15 5.49 1.02
C HIS A 58 -6.63 5.45 0.90
N TYR A 59 -5.93 6.12 1.82
CA TYR A 59 -4.47 6.19 1.83
C TYR A 59 -3.88 5.29 2.89
N VAL A 60 -2.85 4.54 2.53
CA VAL A 60 -2.06 3.74 3.47
C VAL A 60 -0.59 4.06 3.23
N LEU A 61 0.13 4.42 4.28
CA LEU A 61 1.56 4.71 4.22
C LEU A 61 2.33 3.57 4.87
N MET A 62 3.37 3.09 4.19
CA MET A 62 4.27 2.09 4.73
C MET A 62 5.71 2.52 4.53
N ASN A 63 6.49 2.53 5.61
CA ASN A 63 7.94 2.63 5.53
C ASN A 63 8.51 1.24 5.78
N ILE A 64 9.21 0.72 4.79
CA ILE A 64 9.69 -0.65 4.81
C ILE A 64 11.17 -0.73 4.48
N GLU A 65 11.78 -1.81 4.91
CA GLU A 65 13.14 -2.16 4.54
C GLU A 65 13.10 -3.52 3.88
N THR A 66 13.45 -3.59 2.60
CA THR A 66 13.34 -4.82 1.82
C THR A 66 14.19 -4.74 0.55
N THR A 67 14.10 -5.77 -0.29
CA THR A 67 14.83 -5.79 -1.55
C THR A 67 13.98 -5.17 -2.67
N PRO A 68 14.63 -4.69 -3.76
CA PRO A 68 13.87 -4.18 -4.92
C PRO A 68 12.92 -5.19 -5.52
N GLU A 69 13.27 -6.47 -5.49
CA GLU A 69 12.44 -7.54 -6.04
C GLU A 69 11.10 -7.63 -5.30
N VAL A 70 11.13 -7.46 -3.97
CA VAL A 70 9.90 -7.48 -3.18
C VAL A 70 9.04 -6.25 -3.50
N VAL A 71 9.66 -5.10 -3.71
CA VAL A 71 8.92 -3.89 -4.09
C VAL A 71 8.20 -4.11 -5.42
N GLU A 72 8.84 -4.74 -6.39
CA GLU A 72 8.20 -5.06 -7.66
C GLU A 72 7.02 -6.01 -7.47
N GLU A 73 7.16 -7.01 -6.59
CA GLU A 73 6.06 -7.92 -6.27
C GLU A 73 4.88 -7.19 -5.63
N LEU A 74 5.17 -6.23 -4.74
CA LEU A 74 4.12 -5.43 -4.12
C LEU A 74 3.39 -4.59 -5.16
N GLU A 75 4.10 -3.97 -6.07
CA GLU A 75 3.49 -3.17 -7.13
C GLU A 75 2.60 -4.03 -8.02
N THR A 76 3.07 -5.22 -8.39
CA THR A 76 2.31 -6.14 -9.21
C THR A 76 1.04 -6.59 -8.50
N ALA A 77 1.15 -6.96 -7.23
CA ALA A 77 -0.01 -7.38 -6.43
C ALA A 77 -1.03 -6.25 -6.31
N PHE A 78 -0.55 -5.02 -6.12
CA PHE A 78 -1.43 -3.87 -6.02
C PHE A 78 -2.20 -3.62 -7.32
N ARG A 79 -1.53 -3.76 -8.46
CA ARG A 79 -2.17 -3.57 -9.76
C ARG A 79 -3.31 -4.55 -9.99
N PHE A 80 -3.13 -5.81 -9.58
CA PHE A 80 -4.16 -6.83 -9.78
C PHE A 80 -5.33 -6.68 -8.82
N ASN A 81 -5.13 -5.99 -7.71
CA ASN A 81 -6.19 -5.74 -6.74
C ASN A 81 -6.86 -4.38 -6.93
N ASP A 82 -6.39 -3.63 -7.88
CA ASP A 82 -6.86 -2.28 -8.13
C ASP A 82 -8.22 -2.25 -8.87
#